data_7e16596d2b0eb751c4cf8209a2c7f5c8
#
_entry.id   7e16596d2b0eb751c4cf8209a2c7f5c8
#
_cell.length_a   1.000
_cell.length_b   1.000
_cell.length_c   1.000
_cell.angle_alpha   90.00
_cell.angle_beta   90.00
_cell.angle_gamma   90.00
#
_symmetry.space_group_name_H-M   'P 1'
#
loop_
_entity.id
_entity.type
_entity.pdbx_description
1 polymer ?
#
loop_
_entity_poly.entity_id
_entity_poly.type
_entity_poly.pdbx_seq_one_letter_code
_entity_poly.pdbx_strand_id
1 'polypeptide(L)'
;MSWKKSLKKIKEDLSFLKDYWVVLYGSYVRNEFTRRSDIDVAVITRKKGFKENVSIFKKLQQAPPPYDIRIFELLPLHIKMEIFKKYIVLFGDPLEISEYMYSYYRIWRDMEFRIRENRIRSVEDIIRGIRRRKLFQT
;
A
#
# COMPACT_ATOMS: atom_id res chain seq x y z
N MET A 1 13.39 -25.79 -14.40
CA MET A 1 12.25 -25.63 -13.49
C MET A 1 12.36 -24.33 -12.72
N SER A 2 11.28 -23.62 -12.67
CA SER A 2 11.26 -22.35 -11.93
C SER A 2 11.04 -22.62 -10.44
N TRP A 3 11.92 -22.08 -9.58
CA TRP A 3 11.73 -22.07 -8.13
C TRP A 3 10.61 -21.12 -7.71
N LYS A 4 10.21 -20.20 -8.59
CA LYS A 4 9.13 -19.25 -8.34
C LYS A 4 7.78 -19.96 -8.40
N LYS A 5 6.97 -19.83 -7.35
CA LYS A 5 5.65 -20.44 -7.31
C LYS A 5 4.73 -19.84 -8.38
N SER A 6 3.95 -20.69 -9.04
CA SER A 6 2.94 -20.24 -9.99
C SER A 6 1.74 -19.62 -9.26
N LEU A 7 0.98 -18.79 -9.97
CA LEU A 7 -0.25 -18.21 -9.41
C LEU A 7 -1.24 -19.28 -8.96
N LYS A 8 -1.32 -20.38 -9.71
CA LYS A 8 -2.20 -21.50 -9.34
C LYS A 8 -1.80 -22.11 -7.99
N LYS A 9 -0.49 -22.31 -7.78
CA LYS A 9 0.02 -22.85 -6.52
C LYS A 9 -0.22 -21.89 -5.36
N ILE A 10 -0.02 -20.60 -5.59
CA ILE A 10 -0.27 -19.57 -4.56
C ILE A 10 -1.75 -19.55 -4.18
N LYS A 11 -2.66 -19.64 -5.16
CA LYS A 11 -4.10 -19.73 -4.88
C LYS A 11 -4.45 -20.95 -4.03
N GLU A 12 -3.82 -22.08 -4.32
CA GLU A 12 -4.03 -23.29 -3.52
C GLU A 12 -3.53 -23.10 -2.09
N ASP A 13 -2.32 -22.58 -1.93
CA ASP A 13 -1.72 -22.37 -0.62
C ASP A 13 -2.50 -21.36 0.23
N LEU A 14 -3.10 -20.36 -0.40
CA LEU A 14 -3.83 -19.28 0.27
C LEU A 14 -5.36 -19.40 0.17
N SER A 15 -5.85 -20.59 -0.16
CA SER A 15 -7.30 -20.82 -0.32
C SER A 15 -8.12 -20.47 0.94
N PHE A 16 -7.49 -20.49 2.12
CA PHE A 16 -8.15 -20.07 3.37
C PHE A 16 -8.49 -18.56 3.39
N LEU A 17 -7.94 -17.78 2.48
CA LEU A 17 -8.21 -16.34 2.34
C LEU A 17 -9.30 -16.03 1.30
N LYS A 18 -9.90 -17.02 0.70
CA LYS A 18 -10.83 -16.86 -0.44
C LYS A 18 -12.05 -15.98 -0.15
N ASP A 19 -12.42 -15.82 1.11
CA ASP A 19 -13.57 -15.00 1.51
C ASP A 19 -13.23 -13.51 1.59
N TYR A 20 -11.95 -13.17 1.46
CA TYR A 20 -11.46 -11.78 1.41
C TYR A 20 -11.04 -11.43 -0.01
N TRP A 21 -10.93 -10.14 -0.27
CA TRP A 21 -10.19 -9.68 -1.44
C TRP A 21 -8.70 -9.82 -1.12
N VAL A 22 -7.96 -10.41 -2.03
CA VAL A 22 -6.53 -10.69 -1.83
C VAL A 22 -5.78 -10.31 -3.09
N VAL A 23 -4.69 -9.54 -2.93
CA VAL A 23 -3.80 -9.17 -4.02
C VAL A 23 -2.36 -9.50 -3.66
N LEU A 24 -1.58 -9.83 -4.67
CA LEU A 24 -0.13 -9.96 -4.57
C LEU A 24 0.51 -8.65 -4.98
N TYR A 25 1.59 -8.29 -4.32
CA TYR A 25 2.33 -7.08 -4.64
C TYR A 25 3.83 -7.28 -4.39
N GLY A 26 4.60 -6.21 -4.48
CA GLY A 26 6.03 -6.26 -4.17
C GLY A 26 6.88 -6.94 -5.22
N SER A 27 7.96 -7.56 -4.79
CA SER A 27 8.98 -8.12 -5.69
C SER A 27 8.45 -9.21 -6.63
N TYR A 28 7.50 -10.02 -6.16
CA TYR A 28 6.91 -11.06 -7.01
C TYR A 28 6.26 -10.47 -8.27
N VAL A 29 5.54 -9.37 -8.09
CA VAL A 29 4.77 -8.72 -9.18
C VAL A 29 5.68 -7.87 -10.07
N ARG A 30 6.76 -7.29 -9.50
CA ARG A 30 7.70 -6.44 -10.22
C ARG A 30 8.79 -7.20 -10.98
N ASN A 31 8.77 -8.53 -10.99
CA ASN A 31 9.81 -9.37 -11.57
C ASN A 31 11.20 -9.16 -10.93
N GLU A 32 11.23 -8.77 -9.68
CA GLU A 32 12.43 -8.61 -8.85
C GLU A 32 12.56 -9.74 -7.83
N PHE A 33 11.77 -10.80 -8.01
CA PHE A 33 11.64 -11.88 -7.05
C PHE A 33 12.87 -12.80 -7.12
N THR A 34 13.46 -13.07 -5.95
CA THR A 34 14.57 -14.00 -5.78
C THR A 34 14.15 -15.18 -4.92
N ARG A 35 15.01 -16.20 -4.81
CA ARG A 35 14.73 -17.37 -3.94
C ARG A 35 14.56 -17.01 -2.47
N ARG A 36 15.14 -15.88 -2.06
CA ARG A 36 15.08 -15.38 -0.66
C ARG A 36 13.92 -14.42 -0.43
N SER A 37 13.23 -14.02 -1.50
CA SER A 37 12.13 -13.09 -1.38
C SER A 37 10.90 -13.76 -0.82
N ASP A 38 10.21 -13.05 0.09
CA ASP A 38 8.88 -13.45 0.52
C ASP A 38 7.85 -13.03 -0.54
N ILE A 39 6.73 -13.73 -0.58
CA ILE A 39 5.62 -13.36 -1.44
C ILE A 39 4.74 -12.42 -0.62
N ASP A 40 4.69 -11.15 -1.04
CA ASP A 40 3.91 -10.12 -0.35
C ASP A 40 2.44 -10.25 -0.72
N VAL A 41 1.60 -10.44 0.29
CA VAL A 41 0.17 -10.66 0.15
C VAL A 41 -0.57 -9.59 0.93
N ALA A 42 -1.46 -8.85 0.27
CA ALA A 42 -2.33 -7.89 0.93
C ALA A 42 -3.75 -8.41 0.96
N VAL A 43 -4.30 -8.55 2.15
CA VAL A 43 -5.70 -8.93 2.38
C VAL A 43 -6.50 -7.64 2.58
N ILE A 44 -7.51 -7.44 1.76
CA ILE A 44 -8.38 -6.27 1.81
C ILE A 44 -9.65 -6.66 2.54
N THR A 45 -9.77 -6.22 3.79
CA THR A 45 -10.91 -6.57 4.64
C THR A 45 -12.12 -5.70 4.42
N ARG A 46 -11.91 -4.50 3.88
CA ARG A 46 -12.92 -3.44 3.75
C ARG A 46 -13.50 -2.99 5.09
N LYS A 47 -12.79 -3.28 6.19
CA LYS A 47 -13.18 -2.85 7.54
C LYS A 47 -12.41 -1.58 7.90
N LYS A 48 -13.09 -0.62 8.52
CA LYS A 48 -12.50 0.67 8.88
C LYS A 48 -11.91 0.69 10.28
N GLY A 49 -12.32 -0.22 11.15
CA GLY A 49 -11.86 -0.27 12.53
C GLY A 49 -10.45 -0.83 12.68
N PHE A 50 -9.58 -0.11 13.37
CA PHE A 50 -8.22 -0.55 13.63
C PHE A 50 -8.19 -1.87 14.44
N LYS A 51 -8.95 -1.93 15.51
CA LYS A 51 -8.99 -3.14 16.38
C LYS A 51 -9.48 -4.36 15.64
N GLU A 52 -10.50 -4.18 14.80
CA GLU A 52 -11.07 -5.25 13.99
C GLU A 52 -10.04 -5.80 13.01
N ASN A 53 -9.33 -4.90 12.31
CA ASN A 53 -8.28 -5.30 11.38
C ASN A 53 -7.10 -5.98 12.08
N VAL A 54 -6.70 -5.51 13.25
CA VAL A 54 -5.64 -6.16 14.05
C VAL A 54 -6.07 -7.57 14.45
N SER A 55 -7.32 -7.76 14.85
CA SER A 55 -7.87 -9.07 15.19
C SER A 55 -7.81 -10.04 14.01
N ILE A 56 -8.21 -9.56 12.82
CA ILE A 56 -8.13 -10.35 11.59
C ILE A 56 -6.67 -10.68 11.26
N PHE A 57 -5.78 -9.70 11.35
CA PHE A 57 -4.35 -9.90 11.10
C PHE A 57 -3.77 -11.04 11.95
N LYS A 58 -4.10 -11.07 13.24
CA LYS A 58 -3.62 -12.12 14.14
C LYS A 58 -4.11 -13.51 13.70
N LYS A 59 -5.34 -13.61 13.21
CA LYS A 59 -5.89 -14.89 12.72
C LYS A 59 -5.20 -15.37 11.45
N LEU A 60 -4.72 -14.44 10.62
CA LEU A 60 -4.14 -14.78 9.33
C LEU A 60 -2.65 -15.09 9.38
N GLN A 61 -1.99 -14.94 10.53
CA GLN A 61 -0.55 -15.18 10.68
C GLN A 61 -0.17 -16.66 10.73
N GLN A 62 -1.08 -17.54 10.39
CA GLN A 62 -0.83 -18.98 10.36
C GLN A 62 -0.27 -19.47 9.03
N ALA A 63 -0.14 -18.57 8.03
CA ALA A 63 0.40 -18.95 6.73
C ALA A 63 1.88 -19.30 6.85
N PRO A 64 2.30 -20.43 6.25
CA PRO A 64 3.71 -20.81 6.28
C PRO A 64 4.56 -19.89 5.41
N PRO A 65 5.88 -19.80 5.67
CA PRO A 65 6.78 -19.16 4.72
C PRO A 65 6.63 -19.82 3.33
N PRO A 66 6.79 -19.11 2.22
CA PRO A 66 7.36 -17.75 2.11
C PRO A 66 6.33 -16.61 2.03
N TYR A 67 5.15 -16.77 2.59
CA TYR A 67 4.11 -15.76 2.46
C TYR A 67 4.20 -14.73 3.58
N ASP A 68 4.22 -13.45 3.21
CA ASP A 68 4.13 -12.31 4.13
C ASP A 68 2.75 -11.68 3.96
N ILE A 69 1.84 -12.02 4.88
CA ILE A 69 0.44 -11.58 4.82
C ILE A 69 0.28 -10.30 5.63
N ARG A 70 -0.24 -9.26 4.98
CA ARG A 70 -0.55 -7.97 5.59
C ARG A 70 -2.00 -7.61 5.33
N ILE A 71 -2.57 -6.82 6.22
CA ILE A 71 -3.90 -6.25 6.02
C ILE A 71 -3.72 -4.90 5.31
N PHE A 72 -4.36 -4.74 4.15
CA PHE A 72 -4.25 -3.53 3.33
C PHE A 72 -4.60 -2.28 4.14
N GLU A 73 -5.70 -2.32 4.89
CA GLU A 73 -6.17 -1.18 5.67
C GLU A 73 -5.22 -0.74 6.79
N LEU A 74 -4.36 -1.64 7.25
CA LEU A 74 -3.37 -1.33 8.29
C LEU A 74 -2.06 -0.77 7.72
N LEU A 75 -1.86 -0.82 6.41
CA LEU A 75 -0.63 -0.33 5.79
C LEU A 75 -0.62 1.20 5.72
N PRO A 76 0.57 1.82 5.83
CA PRO A 76 0.68 3.25 5.59
C PRO A 76 0.20 3.62 4.19
N LEU A 77 -0.27 4.86 4.03
CA LEU A 77 -0.83 5.30 2.75
C LEU A 77 0.16 5.18 1.59
N HIS A 78 1.44 5.48 1.82
CA HIS A 78 2.45 5.36 0.77
C HIS A 78 2.65 3.91 0.30
N ILE A 79 2.50 2.93 1.19
CA ILE A 79 2.56 1.51 0.82
C ILE A 79 1.30 1.10 0.06
N LYS A 80 0.12 1.58 0.49
CA LYS A 80 -1.12 1.37 -0.28
C LYS A 80 -0.96 1.86 -1.71
N MET A 81 -0.27 2.98 -1.92
CA MET A 81 -0.04 3.54 -3.24
C MET A 81 0.95 2.72 -4.05
N GLU A 82 1.98 2.16 -3.43
CA GLU A 82 2.88 1.22 -4.10
C GLU A 82 2.12 -0.01 -4.59
N ILE A 83 1.21 -0.53 -3.79
CA ILE A 83 0.35 -1.65 -4.19
C ILE A 83 -0.53 -1.26 -5.37
N PHE A 84 -1.16 -0.09 -5.31
CA PHE A 84 -2.05 0.39 -6.37
C PHE A 84 -1.36 0.53 -7.72
N LYS A 85 -0.08 0.86 -7.72
CA LYS A 85 0.71 0.98 -8.97
C LYS A 85 0.83 -0.34 -9.71
N LYS A 86 1.00 -1.44 -8.99
CA LYS A 86 1.16 -2.75 -9.63
C LYS A 86 0.79 -3.87 -8.64
N TYR A 87 -0.22 -4.62 -8.98
CA TYR A 87 -0.69 -5.74 -8.17
C TYR A 87 -1.32 -6.81 -9.06
N ILE A 88 -1.43 -8.02 -8.52
CA ILE A 88 -2.13 -9.13 -9.17
C ILE A 88 -3.27 -9.54 -8.24
N VAL A 89 -4.49 -9.59 -8.77
CA VAL A 89 -5.65 -10.04 -7.98
C VAL A 89 -5.60 -11.55 -7.84
N LEU A 90 -5.58 -12.01 -6.60
CA LEU A 90 -5.63 -13.44 -6.29
C LEU A 90 -7.08 -13.88 -6.06
N PHE A 91 -7.81 -13.17 -5.21
CA PHE A 91 -9.23 -13.41 -4.92
C PHE A 91 -9.99 -12.08 -4.93
N GLY A 92 -11.16 -12.10 -5.50
CA GLY A 92 -12.04 -10.92 -5.56
C GLY A 92 -12.24 -10.40 -6.97
N ASP A 93 -13.14 -9.43 -7.11
CA ASP A 93 -13.44 -8.79 -8.38
C ASP A 93 -12.41 -7.72 -8.68
N PRO A 94 -11.65 -7.84 -9.80
CA PRO A 94 -10.61 -6.85 -10.13
C PRO A 94 -11.13 -5.42 -10.24
N LEU A 95 -12.33 -5.22 -10.79
CA LEU A 95 -12.90 -3.88 -10.93
C LEU A 95 -13.23 -3.27 -9.58
N GLU A 96 -13.91 -4.02 -8.72
CA GLU A 96 -14.27 -3.55 -7.37
C GLU A 96 -13.02 -3.25 -6.54
N ILE A 97 -11.99 -4.10 -6.65
CA ILE A 97 -10.71 -3.88 -5.96
C ILE A 97 -10.05 -2.60 -6.43
N SER A 98 -10.00 -2.37 -7.74
CA SER A 98 -9.37 -1.16 -8.28
C SER A 98 -10.12 0.10 -7.88
N GLU A 99 -11.45 0.07 -7.86
CA GLU A 99 -12.27 1.19 -7.38
C GLU A 99 -12.01 1.50 -5.90
N TYR A 100 -11.93 0.46 -5.09
CA TYR A 100 -11.63 0.60 -3.67
C TYR A 100 -10.25 1.23 -3.44
N MET A 101 -9.23 0.72 -4.14
CA MET A 101 -7.87 1.27 -4.05
C MET A 101 -7.80 2.70 -4.58
N TYR A 102 -8.57 3.01 -5.61
CA TYR A 102 -8.62 4.36 -6.19
C TYR A 102 -9.12 5.39 -5.17
N SER A 103 -10.03 4.99 -4.26
CA SER A 103 -10.49 5.89 -3.20
C SER A 103 -9.34 6.38 -2.30
N TYR A 104 -8.38 5.51 -2.02
CA TYR A 104 -7.16 5.89 -1.28
C TYR A 104 -6.21 6.72 -2.13
N TYR A 105 -6.12 6.43 -3.42
CA TYR A 105 -5.30 7.22 -4.35
C TYR A 105 -5.77 8.67 -4.41
N ARG A 106 -7.07 8.91 -4.40
CA ARG A 106 -7.62 10.27 -4.35
C ARG A 106 -7.17 11.00 -3.09
N ILE A 107 -7.21 10.35 -1.95
CA ILE A 107 -6.74 10.91 -0.68
C ILE A 107 -5.24 11.26 -0.79
N TRP A 108 -4.45 10.36 -1.33
CA TRP A 108 -3.01 10.56 -1.52
C TRP A 108 -2.73 11.78 -2.41
N ARG A 109 -3.43 11.91 -3.51
CA ARG A 109 -3.27 13.06 -4.42
C ARG A 109 -3.59 14.37 -3.72
N ASP A 110 -4.68 14.42 -2.97
CA ASP A 110 -5.06 15.62 -2.22
C ASP A 110 -4.00 15.99 -1.19
N MET A 111 -3.44 15.01 -0.50
CA MET A 111 -2.37 15.22 0.48
C MET A 111 -1.10 15.74 -0.21
N GLU A 112 -0.68 15.14 -1.33
CA GLU A 112 0.48 15.62 -2.08
C GLU A 112 0.32 17.07 -2.49
N PHE A 113 -0.85 17.42 -3.01
CA PHE A 113 -1.14 18.79 -3.44
C PHE A 113 -1.03 19.76 -2.26
N ARG A 114 -1.64 19.43 -1.13
CA ARG A 114 -1.59 20.27 0.08
C ARG A 114 -0.17 20.43 0.61
N ILE A 115 0.61 19.37 0.60
CA ILE A 115 2.02 19.42 1.05
C ILE A 115 2.82 20.35 0.15
N ARG A 116 2.65 20.26 -1.17
CA ARG A 116 3.32 21.16 -2.12
C ARG A 116 2.93 22.61 -1.89
N GLU A 117 1.63 22.90 -1.76
CA GLU A 117 1.14 24.24 -1.49
C GLU A 117 1.74 24.80 -0.21
N ASN A 118 1.75 24.02 0.87
CA ASN A 118 2.31 24.43 2.14
C ASN A 118 3.82 24.69 2.06
N ARG A 119 4.56 23.88 1.30
CA ARG A 119 6.00 24.09 1.09
C ARG A 119 6.27 25.38 0.35
N ILE A 120 5.51 25.66 -0.71
CA ILE A 120 5.65 26.89 -1.49
C ILE A 120 5.34 28.11 -0.63
N ARG A 121 4.25 28.07 0.13
CA ARG A 121 3.89 29.15 1.07
C ARG A 121 4.96 29.38 2.12
N SER A 122 5.51 28.33 2.69
CA SER A 122 6.55 28.42 3.69
C SER A 122 7.82 29.08 3.14
N VAL A 123 8.21 28.74 1.91
CA VAL A 123 9.37 29.37 1.23
C VAL A 123 9.09 30.85 0.97
N GLU A 124 7.92 31.19 0.46
CA GLU A 124 7.52 32.57 0.23
C GLU A 124 7.54 33.39 1.52
N ASP A 125 7.03 32.84 2.60
CA ASP A 125 7.03 33.50 3.91
C ASP A 125 8.46 33.74 4.41
N ILE A 126 9.36 32.78 4.22
CA ILE A 126 10.77 32.91 4.59
C ILE A 126 11.41 34.04 3.78
N ILE A 127 11.17 34.07 2.47
CA ILE A 127 11.71 35.10 1.57
C ILE A 127 11.21 36.48 1.98
N ARG A 128 9.94 36.64 2.28
CA ARG A 128 9.36 37.90 2.77
C ARG A 128 10.02 38.35 4.08
N GLY A 129 10.23 37.42 4.99
CA GLY A 129 10.91 37.70 6.26
C GLY A 129 12.33 38.19 6.05
N ILE A 130 13.10 37.60 5.15
CA ILE A 130 14.44 38.01 4.80
C ILE A 130 14.45 39.43 4.20
N ARG A 131 13.53 39.70 3.25
CA ARG A 131 13.41 41.03 2.64
C ARG A 131 13.07 42.11 3.66
N ARG A 132 12.17 41.87 4.60
CA ARG A 132 11.82 42.77 5.69
C ARG A 132 13.06 43.08 6.56
N ARG A 133 13.84 42.06 6.93
CA ARG A 133 15.03 42.23 7.73
C ARG A 133 16.08 43.12 7.02
N LYS A 134 16.28 42.93 5.71
CA LYS A 134 17.21 43.75 4.91
C LYS A 134 16.75 45.20 4.86
N LEU A 135 15.45 45.46 4.78
CA LEU A 135 14.93 46.83 4.77
C LEU A 135 15.12 47.55 6.11
N PHE A 136 15.13 46.83 7.21
CA PHE A 136 15.32 47.39 8.54
C PHE A 136 16.80 47.49 8.95
N GLN A 137 17.72 46.91 8.22
CA GLN A 137 19.18 46.94 8.48
C GLN A 137 19.93 48.04 7.75
N THR A 138 19.25 48.87 7.00
CA THR A 138 19.87 50.03 6.32
C THR A 138 19.75 51.31 7.20
#